data_66d4064a3ef4cc393fe3dcaf6726a94d
#
_entry.id   66d4064a3ef4cc393fe3dcaf6726a94d
#
_cell.length_a   1.000
_cell.length_b   1.000
_cell.length_c   1.000
_cell.angle_alpha   90.00
_cell.angle_beta   90.00
_cell.angle_gamma   90.00
#
_symmetry.space_group_name_H-M   'P 1'
#
loop_
_entity.id
_entity.type
_entity.pdbx_description
1 polymer ?
#
loop_
_entity_poly.entity_id
_entity_poly.type
_entity_poly.pdbx_seq_one_letter_code
_entity_poly.pdbx_strand_id
1 'polypeptide(L)'
;MTSARLDLIEESATLVIAKLASELAGRGNDVITMSLGEPDFDTPEYISESAFQSIRRGETHYTPAAGIPELKNAIAEKLRTENNLDVAPDQILVTPGAKQAVFQSVQAVLDEGDEVILLDPAWVSYDACIRYAGARTVWVPTDQDFMPPDIGDYVTDKTKLIIINSPGNPSGAVFGKKHLEEIAEIAIDNDITVLSDEIYEKIIYGREHYSIGSFDGMQDRVITINGFSKSYAMTGWRLGYMAAPPDIVRAALKLQSHSVSHAASFVQHAGVTALRFDHGSVDSMVAEFEARRDILVDGMKSLGFNCTKPDGAFYLFLDVADYGGGDDVAERLLKEAYIAVTPGSAFGPGSSGFIRISYAASRERIYDALTRIRDTIA
;
A
#
# COMPACT_ATOMS: atom_id res chain seq x y z
N MET A 1 -8.30 -20.57 24.30
CA MET A 1 -9.44 -19.64 24.08
C MET A 1 -8.87 -18.31 23.60
N THR A 2 -9.21 -17.92 22.38
CA THR A 2 -8.80 -16.65 21.74
C THR A 2 -9.87 -15.57 21.99
N SER A 3 -9.52 -14.31 21.75
CA SER A 3 -10.49 -13.20 21.81
C SER A 3 -11.45 -13.27 20.64
N ALA A 4 -12.75 -13.07 20.87
CA ALA A 4 -13.76 -13.07 19.81
C ALA A 4 -13.52 -12.02 18.70
N ARG A 5 -12.80 -10.94 19.03
CA ARG A 5 -12.39 -9.95 18.01
C ARG A 5 -11.46 -10.51 16.94
N LEU A 6 -10.69 -11.55 17.26
CA LEU A 6 -9.80 -12.18 16.28
C LEU A 6 -10.55 -13.10 15.32
N ASP A 7 -11.76 -13.54 15.69
CA ASP A 7 -12.63 -14.33 14.80
C ASP A 7 -13.27 -13.47 13.69
N LEU A 8 -13.16 -12.13 13.81
CA LEU A 8 -13.64 -11.16 12.80
C LEU A 8 -12.67 -10.96 11.63
N ILE A 9 -11.41 -11.42 11.77
CA ILE A 9 -10.36 -11.22 10.77
C ILE A 9 -9.75 -12.55 10.36
N GLU A 10 -9.41 -12.66 9.08
CA GLU A 10 -8.74 -13.82 8.51
C GLU A 10 -7.23 -13.61 8.38
N GLU A 11 -6.47 -14.70 8.20
CA GLU A 11 -5.07 -14.60 7.83
C GLU A 11 -4.93 -13.90 6.46
N SER A 12 -3.87 -13.10 6.29
CA SER A 12 -3.62 -12.42 5.02
C SER A 12 -3.42 -13.42 3.88
N ALA A 13 -4.32 -13.42 2.89
CA ALA A 13 -4.26 -14.29 1.72
C ALA A 13 -2.92 -14.20 0.99
N THR A 14 -2.32 -13.01 0.93
CA THR A 14 -0.97 -12.81 0.34
C THR A 14 0.11 -13.58 1.07
N LEU A 15 0.04 -13.67 2.42
CA LEU A 15 1.01 -14.43 3.22
C LEU A 15 0.79 -15.96 3.09
N VAL A 16 -0.45 -16.39 3.00
CA VAL A 16 -0.78 -17.82 2.77
C VAL A 16 -0.21 -18.28 1.44
N ILE A 17 -0.41 -17.52 0.37
CA ILE A 17 0.13 -17.84 -0.96
C ILE A 17 1.66 -17.83 -0.96
N ALA A 18 2.28 -16.82 -0.33
CA ALA A 18 3.74 -16.75 -0.23
C ALA A 18 4.32 -17.96 0.50
N LYS A 19 3.65 -18.45 1.55
CA LYS A 19 4.02 -19.67 2.26
C LYS A 19 3.93 -20.90 1.36
N LEU A 20 2.83 -21.08 0.63
CA LEU A 20 2.65 -22.19 -0.31
C LEU A 20 3.71 -22.17 -1.42
N ALA A 21 4.00 -20.99 -1.98
CA ALA A 21 5.06 -20.81 -2.98
C ALA A 21 6.44 -21.22 -2.43
N SER A 22 6.75 -20.80 -1.20
CA SER A 22 7.99 -21.18 -0.51
C SER A 22 8.09 -22.69 -0.25
N GLU A 23 6.99 -23.33 0.14
CA GLU A 23 6.95 -24.79 0.34
C GLU A 23 7.20 -25.55 -0.98
N LEU A 24 6.63 -25.08 -2.10
CA LEU A 24 6.86 -25.67 -3.42
C LEU A 24 8.31 -25.48 -3.86
N ALA A 25 8.87 -24.30 -3.68
CA ALA A 25 10.29 -24.03 -3.98
C ALA A 25 11.22 -24.90 -3.12
N GLY A 26 10.90 -25.09 -1.84
CA GLY A 26 11.64 -25.99 -0.94
C GLY A 26 11.62 -27.47 -1.36
N ARG A 27 10.65 -27.88 -2.18
CA ARG A 27 10.59 -29.21 -2.81
C ARG A 27 11.36 -29.32 -4.12
N GLY A 28 12.06 -28.24 -4.52
CA GLY A 28 12.90 -28.20 -5.73
C GLY A 28 12.18 -27.73 -7.00
N ASN A 29 10.94 -27.22 -6.89
CA ASN A 29 10.25 -26.64 -8.04
C ASN A 29 10.77 -25.21 -8.31
N ASP A 30 10.86 -24.86 -9.59
CA ASP A 30 11.19 -23.49 -10.01
C ASP A 30 9.95 -22.60 -9.96
N VAL A 31 9.68 -22.00 -8.80
CA VAL A 31 8.51 -21.15 -8.56
C VAL A 31 8.81 -19.70 -8.94
N ILE A 32 7.94 -19.09 -9.74
CA ILE A 32 7.95 -17.65 -10.03
C ILE A 32 7.00 -16.95 -9.05
N THR A 33 7.57 -16.17 -8.13
CA THR A 33 6.77 -15.47 -7.12
C THR A 33 6.36 -14.09 -7.65
N MET A 34 5.08 -13.94 -8.01
CA MET A 34 4.45 -12.69 -8.45
C MET A 34 3.27 -12.30 -7.53
N SER A 35 3.22 -12.86 -6.32
CA SER A 35 2.17 -12.56 -5.32
C SER A 35 2.59 -11.52 -4.30
N LEU A 36 3.90 -11.26 -4.14
CA LEU A 36 4.41 -10.36 -3.11
C LEU A 36 4.35 -8.89 -3.55
N GLY A 37 3.99 -8.05 -2.59
CA GLY A 37 4.02 -6.59 -2.75
C GLY A 37 5.34 -6.00 -2.25
N GLU A 38 6.46 -6.43 -2.79
CA GLU A 38 7.81 -6.03 -2.39
C GLU A 38 8.68 -5.74 -3.62
N PRO A 39 9.36 -4.57 -3.67
CA PRO A 39 10.39 -4.34 -4.68
C PRO A 39 11.47 -5.42 -4.60
N ASP A 40 11.91 -5.93 -5.75
CA ASP A 40 12.99 -6.90 -5.87
C ASP A 40 14.40 -6.26 -5.95
N PHE A 41 14.45 -4.95 -5.68
CA PHE A 41 15.67 -4.17 -5.57
C PHE A 41 16.21 -4.18 -4.15
N ASP A 42 17.52 -4.15 -4.01
CA ASP A 42 18.15 -3.89 -2.73
C ASP A 42 17.97 -2.42 -2.31
N THR A 43 17.93 -2.19 -1.01
CA THR A 43 17.98 -0.83 -0.46
C THR A 43 19.25 -0.12 -0.95
N PRO A 44 19.17 1.13 -1.48
CA PRO A 44 20.33 1.88 -1.93
C PRO A 44 21.46 1.91 -0.89
N GLU A 45 22.70 1.70 -1.35
CA GLU A 45 23.87 1.55 -0.50
C GLU A 45 24.09 2.73 0.46
N TYR A 46 23.86 3.96 0.00
CA TYR A 46 24.01 5.16 0.84
C TYR A 46 23.04 5.18 2.05
N ILE A 47 21.86 4.58 1.92
CA ILE A 47 20.89 4.41 3.03
C ILE A 47 21.39 3.34 4.00
N SER A 48 21.83 2.20 3.48
CA SER A 48 22.37 1.09 4.27
C SER A 48 23.61 1.51 5.05
N GLU A 49 24.54 2.23 4.41
CA GLU A 49 25.73 2.77 5.06
C GLU A 49 25.38 3.77 6.18
N SER A 50 24.36 4.62 5.98
CA SER A 50 23.87 5.52 7.02
C SER A 50 23.40 4.78 8.27
N ALA A 51 22.71 3.65 8.12
CA ALA A 51 22.30 2.80 9.22
C ALA A 51 23.52 2.18 9.95
N PHE A 52 24.49 1.65 9.20
CA PHE A 52 25.72 1.12 9.79
C PHE A 52 26.49 2.18 10.58
N GLN A 53 26.60 3.39 10.05
CA GLN A 53 27.25 4.49 10.76
C GLN A 53 26.46 4.88 12.02
N SER A 54 25.15 4.85 11.98
CA SER A 54 24.30 5.12 13.17
C SER A 54 24.52 4.07 14.26
N ILE A 55 24.58 2.79 13.90
CA ILE A 55 24.91 1.71 14.85
C ILE A 55 26.30 1.93 15.47
N ARG A 56 27.31 2.28 14.65
CA ARG A 56 28.67 2.56 15.14
C ARG A 56 28.77 3.76 16.07
N ARG A 57 27.90 4.77 15.91
CA ARG A 57 27.80 5.92 16.82
C ARG A 57 27.04 5.61 18.10
N GLY A 58 26.48 4.41 18.24
CA GLY A 58 25.71 4.02 19.43
C GLY A 58 24.24 4.46 19.40
N GLU A 59 23.68 4.78 18.22
CA GLU A 59 22.27 5.13 18.04
C GLU A 59 21.36 3.88 18.15
N THR A 60 21.47 3.18 19.29
CA THR A 60 20.83 1.88 19.54
C THR A 60 19.95 1.90 20.80
N HIS A 61 19.74 3.08 21.36
CA HIS A 61 18.92 3.29 22.55
C HIS A 61 17.48 3.71 22.17
N TYR A 62 16.61 3.77 23.17
CA TYR A 62 15.26 4.29 23.01
C TYR A 62 15.25 5.73 22.48
N THR A 63 14.35 5.99 21.56
CA THR A 63 14.08 7.32 21.01
C THR A 63 12.70 7.80 21.46
N PRO A 64 12.34 9.07 21.23
CA PRO A 64 10.97 9.52 21.43
C PRO A 64 9.97 8.62 20.66
N ALA A 65 8.87 8.28 21.31
CA ALA A 65 7.87 7.37 20.73
C ALA A 65 7.28 7.87 19.39
N ALA A 66 7.19 9.18 19.22
CA ALA A 66 6.71 9.78 17.96
C ALA A 66 7.76 9.82 16.85
N GLY A 67 9.00 9.41 17.11
CA GLY A 67 10.14 9.47 16.20
C GLY A 67 11.14 10.57 16.56
N ILE A 68 12.37 10.46 16.02
CA ILE A 68 13.42 11.45 16.24
C ILE A 68 13.09 12.77 15.56
N PRO A 69 13.46 13.92 16.17
CA PRO A 69 13.16 15.24 15.62
C PRO A 69 13.70 15.43 14.18
N GLU A 70 14.88 14.91 13.90
CA GLU A 70 15.54 15.02 12.60
C GLU A 70 14.73 14.35 11.49
N LEU A 71 14.13 13.18 11.76
CA LEU A 71 13.30 12.48 10.81
C LEU A 71 11.95 13.17 10.63
N LYS A 72 11.32 13.62 11.71
CA LYS A 72 10.06 14.37 11.64
C LYS A 72 10.21 15.66 10.84
N ASN A 73 11.31 16.39 11.03
CA ASN A 73 11.61 17.58 10.24
C ASN A 73 11.85 17.25 8.76
N ALA A 74 12.56 16.16 8.46
CA ALA A 74 12.79 15.74 7.07
C ALA A 74 11.49 15.31 6.39
N ILE A 75 10.59 14.63 7.11
CA ILE A 75 9.26 14.26 6.62
C ILE A 75 8.40 15.51 6.36
N ALA A 76 8.37 16.47 7.30
CA ALA A 76 7.63 17.72 7.12
C ALA A 76 8.14 18.51 5.88
N GLU A 77 9.45 18.57 5.70
CA GLU A 77 10.06 19.20 4.52
C GLU A 77 9.65 18.49 3.22
N LYS A 78 9.73 17.16 3.18
CA LYS A 78 9.29 16.34 2.05
C LYS A 78 7.81 16.57 1.73
N LEU A 79 6.94 16.52 2.72
CA LEU A 79 5.50 16.72 2.52
C LEU A 79 5.19 18.13 1.99
N ARG A 80 5.88 19.13 2.48
CA ARG A 80 5.73 20.51 1.98
C ARG A 80 6.21 20.67 0.55
N THR A 81 7.35 20.08 0.19
CA THR A 81 8.00 20.31 -1.13
C THR A 81 7.48 19.40 -2.23
N GLU A 82 7.06 18.17 -1.89
CA GLU A 82 6.64 17.16 -2.86
C GLU A 82 5.13 16.95 -2.90
N ASN A 83 4.42 17.13 -1.76
CA ASN A 83 2.97 16.86 -1.65
C ASN A 83 2.13 18.15 -1.46
N ASN A 84 2.73 19.31 -1.37
CA ASN A 84 2.06 20.59 -1.02
C ASN A 84 1.28 20.52 0.31
N LEU A 85 1.78 19.73 1.27
CA LEU A 85 1.23 19.58 2.61
C LEU A 85 2.06 20.37 3.61
N ASP A 86 1.47 21.43 4.17
CA ASP A 86 2.12 22.22 5.22
C ASP A 86 1.76 21.65 6.59
N VAL A 87 2.57 20.71 7.05
CA VAL A 87 2.40 20.03 8.35
C VAL A 87 3.57 20.33 9.28
N ALA A 88 3.25 20.62 10.54
CA ALA A 88 4.25 20.80 11.57
C ALA A 88 4.81 19.43 12.03
N PRO A 89 6.05 19.35 12.53
CA PRO A 89 6.64 18.11 13.00
C PRO A 89 5.85 17.39 14.11
N ASP A 90 5.05 18.10 14.91
CA ASP A 90 4.19 17.49 15.95
C ASP A 90 2.92 16.83 15.37
N GLN A 91 2.57 17.12 14.13
CA GLN A 91 1.54 16.43 13.37
C GLN A 91 2.03 15.13 12.69
N ILE A 92 3.29 14.73 12.92
CA ILE A 92 3.89 13.54 12.33
C ILE A 92 4.16 12.49 13.41
N LEU A 93 3.72 11.25 13.14
CA LEU A 93 4.04 10.05 13.93
C LEU A 93 4.82 9.06 13.05
N VAL A 94 6.06 8.80 13.42
CA VAL A 94 6.90 7.77 12.79
C VAL A 94 6.51 6.40 13.35
N THR A 95 6.31 5.44 12.45
CA THR A 95 5.79 4.10 12.79
C THR A 95 6.68 2.98 12.25
N PRO A 96 6.60 1.75 12.80
CA PRO A 96 7.23 0.55 12.21
C PRO A 96 6.57 0.12 10.89
N GLY A 97 6.74 0.93 9.84
CA GLY A 97 6.15 0.80 8.52
C GLY A 97 4.75 1.40 8.40
N ALA A 98 4.34 1.71 7.16
CA ALA A 98 3.02 2.28 6.86
C ALA A 98 1.85 1.40 7.35
N LYS A 99 2.00 0.07 7.36
CA LYS A 99 0.97 -0.85 7.90
C LYS A 99 0.60 -0.53 9.34
N GLN A 100 1.59 -0.22 10.19
CA GLN A 100 1.34 0.16 11.57
C GLN A 100 0.64 1.53 11.65
N ALA A 101 1.00 2.47 10.77
CA ALA A 101 0.33 3.76 10.68
C ALA A 101 -1.15 3.59 10.31
N VAL A 102 -1.47 2.77 9.29
CA VAL A 102 -2.86 2.44 8.92
C VAL A 102 -3.62 1.83 10.10
N PHE A 103 -3.06 0.80 10.73
CA PHE A 103 -3.71 0.14 11.88
C PHE A 103 -4.01 1.15 12.99
N GLN A 104 -3.03 1.95 13.37
CA GLN A 104 -3.18 2.94 14.46
C GLN A 104 -4.16 4.06 14.10
N SER A 105 -4.20 4.51 12.85
CA SER A 105 -5.14 5.52 12.37
C SER A 105 -6.58 5.02 12.47
N VAL A 106 -6.83 3.81 11.98
CA VAL A 106 -8.15 3.18 12.05
C VAL A 106 -8.60 3.02 13.50
N GLN A 107 -7.72 2.54 14.39
CA GLN A 107 -8.05 2.39 15.82
C GLN A 107 -8.19 3.72 16.56
N ALA A 108 -7.62 4.82 16.05
CA ALA A 108 -7.69 6.13 16.68
C ALA A 108 -8.96 6.91 16.30
N VAL A 109 -9.60 6.56 15.18
CA VAL A 109 -10.73 7.31 14.59
C VAL A 109 -12.06 6.59 14.75
N LEU A 110 -12.07 5.24 14.76
CA LEU A 110 -13.30 4.45 14.70
C LEU A 110 -13.71 3.92 16.07
N ASP A 111 -15.01 3.97 16.30
CA ASP A 111 -15.70 3.27 17.38
C ASP A 111 -16.54 2.10 16.83
N GLU A 112 -17.01 1.23 17.74
CA GLU A 112 -17.89 0.11 17.39
C GLU A 112 -19.21 0.61 16.75
N GLY A 113 -19.50 0.09 15.56
CA GLY A 113 -20.71 0.42 14.81
C GLY A 113 -20.57 1.56 13.80
N ASP A 114 -19.41 2.21 13.75
CA ASP A 114 -19.09 3.18 12.69
C ASP A 114 -18.99 2.51 11.32
N GLU A 115 -19.10 3.31 10.27
CA GLU A 115 -18.99 2.89 8.88
C GLU A 115 -17.78 3.52 8.20
N VAL A 116 -17.12 2.71 7.37
CA VAL A 116 -15.96 3.13 6.58
C VAL A 116 -16.22 2.87 5.11
N ILE A 117 -16.17 3.91 4.29
CA ILE A 117 -16.19 3.77 2.84
C ILE A 117 -14.82 3.27 2.38
N LEU A 118 -14.84 2.15 1.64
CA LEU A 118 -13.66 1.52 1.09
C LEU A 118 -13.93 1.13 -0.37
N LEU A 119 -13.08 1.59 -1.30
CA LEU A 119 -13.21 1.26 -2.71
C LEU A 119 -12.92 -0.22 -2.94
N ASP A 120 -13.64 -0.86 -3.87
CA ASP A 120 -13.39 -2.23 -4.31
C ASP A 120 -12.79 -2.21 -5.73
N PRO A 121 -11.56 -2.70 -5.93
CA PRO A 121 -10.70 -3.43 -4.98
C PRO A 121 -9.91 -2.55 -4.02
N ALA A 122 -9.54 -3.13 -2.86
CA ALA A 122 -8.69 -2.49 -1.86
C ALA A 122 -7.62 -3.43 -1.30
N TRP A 123 -6.55 -2.86 -0.75
CA TRP A 123 -5.54 -3.66 -0.07
C TRP A 123 -6.11 -4.44 1.11
N VAL A 124 -5.82 -5.73 1.14
CA VAL A 124 -6.39 -6.73 2.06
C VAL A 124 -6.39 -6.34 3.54
N SER A 125 -5.49 -5.47 3.98
CA SER A 125 -5.38 -5.13 5.39
C SER A 125 -6.35 -4.03 5.85
N TYR A 126 -6.95 -3.26 4.95
CA TYR A 126 -7.87 -2.19 5.38
C TYR A 126 -9.12 -2.78 6.03
N ASP A 127 -9.82 -3.69 5.36
CA ASP A 127 -11.02 -4.32 5.89
C ASP A 127 -10.75 -5.06 7.22
N ALA A 128 -9.61 -5.74 7.32
CA ALA A 128 -9.21 -6.39 8.57
C ALA A 128 -9.01 -5.39 9.72
N CYS A 129 -8.41 -4.21 9.45
CA CYS A 129 -8.25 -3.16 10.46
C CYS A 129 -9.59 -2.55 10.88
N ILE A 130 -10.51 -2.34 9.93
CA ILE A 130 -11.86 -1.81 10.15
C ILE A 130 -12.67 -2.76 11.03
N ARG A 131 -12.72 -4.04 10.66
CA ARG A 131 -13.44 -5.08 11.44
C ARG A 131 -12.85 -5.25 12.83
N TYR A 132 -11.53 -5.19 12.97
CA TYR A 132 -10.88 -5.27 14.28
C TYR A 132 -11.24 -4.10 15.19
N ALA A 133 -11.52 -2.91 14.62
CA ALA A 133 -12.04 -1.76 15.37
C ALA A 133 -13.52 -1.92 15.78
N GLY A 134 -14.23 -2.92 15.26
CA GLY A 134 -15.67 -3.11 15.47
C GLY A 134 -16.55 -2.30 14.51
N ALA A 135 -15.94 -1.67 13.52
CA ALA A 135 -16.64 -0.90 12.50
C ALA A 135 -17.04 -1.76 11.29
N ARG A 136 -17.87 -1.24 10.41
CA ARG A 136 -18.38 -1.89 9.22
C ARG A 136 -17.79 -1.27 7.95
N THR A 137 -17.30 -2.11 7.04
CA THR A 137 -16.88 -1.68 5.71
C THR A 137 -18.10 -1.50 4.80
N VAL A 138 -18.19 -0.33 4.18
CA VAL A 138 -19.10 -0.03 3.07
C VAL A 138 -18.27 -0.09 1.79
N TRP A 139 -18.38 -1.21 1.09
CA TRP A 139 -17.66 -1.43 -0.16
C TRP A 139 -18.30 -0.65 -1.30
N VAL A 140 -17.48 0.11 -2.02
CA VAL A 140 -17.90 0.92 -3.17
C VAL A 140 -17.17 0.41 -4.41
N PRO A 141 -17.87 -0.20 -5.38
CA PRO A 141 -17.24 -0.70 -6.58
C PRO A 141 -16.68 0.45 -7.41
N THR A 142 -15.43 0.31 -7.85
CA THR A 142 -14.81 1.21 -8.82
C THR A 142 -15.32 0.92 -10.25
N ASP A 143 -15.02 1.80 -11.18
CA ASP A 143 -15.29 1.56 -12.60
C ASP A 143 -14.31 0.54 -13.22
N GLN A 144 -14.43 0.30 -14.52
CA GLN A 144 -13.59 -0.65 -15.28
C GLN A 144 -12.10 -0.26 -15.32
N ASP A 145 -11.78 1.01 -15.08
CA ASP A 145 -10.40 1.53 -15.00
C ASP A 145 -9.93 1.70 -13.56
N PHE A 146 -10.70 1.15 -12.61
CA PHE A 146 -10.47 1.20 -11.17
C PHE A 146 -10.49 2.62 -10.58
N MET A 147 -11.23 3.54 -11.22
CA MET A 147 -11.44 4.89 -10.70
C MET A 147 -12.64 4.94 -9.75
N PRO A 148 -12.60 5.80 -8.72
CA PRO A 148 -13.73 5.95 -7.80
C PRO A 148 -14.95 6.53 -8.52
N PRO A 149 -16.17 5.99 -8.28
CA PRO A 149 -17.40 6.64 -8.68
C PRO A 149 -17.74 7.81 -7.75
N ASP A 150 -18.89 8.43 -7.94
CA ASP A 150 -19.47 9.29 -6.91
C ASP A 150 -19.78 8.46 -5.67
N ILE A 151 -19.07 8.75 -4.58
CA ILE A 151 -19.21 8.02 -3.31
C ILE A 151 -20.29 8.61 -2.40
N GLY A 152 -20.91 9.73 -2.78
CA GLY A 152 -21.92 10.43 -1.98
C GLY A 152 -23.13 9.56 -1.64
N ASP A 153 -23.57 8.70 -2.57
CA ASP A 153 -24.69 7.78 -2.38
C ASP A 153 -24.44 6.71 -1.29
N TYR A 154 -23.20 6.51 -0.89
CA TYR A 154 -22.78 5.54 0.13
C TYR A 154 -22.57 6.16 1.51
N VAL A 155 -22.68 7.49 1.62
CA VAL A 155 -22.52 8.21 2.90
C VAL A 155 -23.78 8.07 3.74
N THR A 156 -23.60 7.77 5.01
CA THR A 156 -24.65 7.73 6.02
C THR A 156 -24.24 8.55 7.25
N ASP A 157 -25.14 8.72 8.20
CA ASP A 157 -24.86 9.35 9.50
C ASP A 157 -23.84 8.59 10.37
N LYS A 158 -23.52 7.34 9.99
CA LYS A 158 -22.50 6.49 10.63
C LYS A 158 -21.16 6.53 9.92
N THR A 159 -21.06 7.13 8.75
CA THR A 159 -19.81 7.20 8.00
C THR A 159 -18.81 8.09 8.73
N LYS A 160 -17.68 7.54 9.18
CA LYS A 160 -16.62 8.23 9.92
C LYS A 160 -15.32 8.35 9.16
N LEU A 161 -15.08 7.40 8.26
CA LEU A 161 -13.80 7.31 7.55
C LEU A 161 -14.02 6.94 6.08
N ILE A 162 -13.27 7.59 5.20
CA ILE A 162 -13.07 7.16 3.82
C ILE A 162 -11.62 6.73 3.69
N ILE A 163 -11.34 5.55 3.16
CA ILE A 163 -9.97 5.09 2.89
C ILE A 163 -9.73 5.10 1.40
N ILE A 164 -8.69 5.82 0.98
CA ILE A 164 -8.20 5.85 -0.40
C ILE A 164 -6.74 5.40 -0.45
N ASN A 165 -6.36 4.74 -1.54
CA ASN A 165 -4.98 4.33 -1.81
C ASN A 165 -4.65 4.65 -3.28
N SER A 166 -3.84 5.68 -3.50
CA SER A 166 -3.42 6.12 -4.82
C SER A 166 -1.96 6.55 -4.82
N PRO A 167 -1.11 5.88 -5.63
CA PRO A 167 -1.38 4.74 -6.52
C PRO A 167 -1.86 3.49 -5.78
N GLY A 168 -2.80 2.75 -6.41
CA GLY A 168 -3.58 1.69 -5.76
C GLY A 168 -2.91 0.32 -5.74
N ASN A 169 -3.11 -0.43 -4.67
CA ASN A 169 -2.91 -1.87 -4.59
C ASN A 169 -4.28 -2.53 -4.39
N PRO A 170 -4.78 -3.33 -5.33
CA PRO A 170 -4.05 -4.13 -6.32
C PRO A 170 -3.99 -3.56 -7.75
N SER A 171 -4.73 -2.50 -8.07
CA SER A 171 -5.02 -2.10 -9.45
C SER A 171 -3.89 -1.34 -10.16
N GLY A 172 -3.02 -0.66 -9.41
CA GLY A 172 -2.05 0.30 -9.96
C GLY A 172 -2.70 1.58 -10.48
N ALA A 173 -3.99 1.82 -10.19
CA ALA A 173 -4.69 3.03 -10.57
C ALA A 173 -4.15 4.26 -9.85
N VAL A 174 -4.05 5.39 -10.56
CA VAL A 174 -3.63 6.69 -10.02
C VAL A 174 -4.81 7.65 -10.16
N PHE A 175 -5.36 8.10 -9.04
CA PHE A 175 -6.51 8.99 -9.03
C PHE A 175 -6.11 10.38 -9.51
N GLY A 176 -6.80 10.87 -10.54
CA GLY A 176 -6.61 12.22 -11.03
C GLY A 176 -7.20 13.26 -10.06
N LYS A 177 -6.75 14.51 -10.22
CA LYS A 177 -7.14 15.63 -9.37
C LYS A 177 -8.66 15.75 -9.18
N LYS A 178 -9.42 15.60 -10.27
CA LYS A 178 -10.89 15.68 -10.25
C LYS A 178 -11.54 14.67 -9.30
N HIS A 179 -11.11 13.39 -9.36
CA HIS A 179 -11.66 12.36 -8.47
C HIS A 179 -11.37 12.65 -6.99
N LEU A 180 -10.17 13.18 -6.71
CA LEU A 180 -9.82 13.56 -5.34
C LEU A 180 -10.55 14.81 -4.86
N GLU A 181 -10.84 15.78 -5.76
CA GLU A 181 -11.67 16.95 -5.46
C GLU A 181 -13.11 16.52 -5.10
N GLU A 182 -13.71 15.60 -5.88
CA GLU A 182 -15.05 15.05 -5.60
C GLU A 182 -15.11 14.34 -4.24
N ILE A 183 -14.08 13.53 -3.91
CA ILE A 183 -13.98 12.89 -2.58
C ILE A 183 -13.80 13.94 -1.48
N ALA A 184 -13.01 14.97 -1.71
CA ALA A 184 -12.76 16.03 -0.74
C ALA A 184 -14.04 16.83 -0.44
N GLU A 185 -14.82 17.20 -1.46
CA GLU A 185 -16.09 17.87 -1.30
C GLU A 185 -17.06 17.04 -0.42
N ILE A 186 -17.20 15.74 -0.72
CA ILE A 186 -18.05 14.85 0.08
C ILE A 186 -17.55 14.76 1.53
N ALA A 187 -16.25 14.66 1.74
CA ALA A 187 -15.67 14.58 3.08
C ALA A 187 -15.87 15.88 3.89
N ILE A 188 -15.79 17.04 3.23
CA ILE A 188 -16.00 18.36 3.84
C ILE A 188 -17.48 18.53 4.22
N ASP A 189 -18.39 18.26 3.28
CA ASP A 189 -19.82 18.46 3.46
C ASP A 189 -20.42 17.58 4.57
N ASN A 190 -19.83 16.43 4.82
CA ASN A 190 -20.32 15.45 5.80
C ASN A 190 -19.43 15.32 7.05
N ASP A 191 -18.38 16.16 7.19
CA ASP A 191 -17.42 16.12 8.30
C ASP A 191 -16.77 14.74 8.52
N ILE A 192 -16.35 14.11 7.41
CA ILE A 192 -15.75 12.78 7.39
C ILE A 192 -14.22 12.88 7.33
N THR A 193 -13.52 12.04 8.08
CA THR A 193 -12.06 11.88 8.00
C THR A 193 -11.68 11.06 6.76
N VAL A 194 -10.58 11.43 6.09
CA VAL A 194 -10.01 10.67 4.96
C VAL A 194 -8.66 10.10 5.35
N LEU A 195 -8.47 8.80 5.23
CA LEU A 195 -7.16 8.15 5.28
C LEU A 195 -6.67 7.99 3.85
N SER A 196 -5.61 8.72 3.50
CA SER A 196 -4.94 8.66 2.19
C SER A 196 -3.64 7.87 2.32
N ASP A 197 -3.63 6.64 1.81
CA ASP A 197 -2.42 5.81 1.76
C ASP A 197 -1.67 6.09 0.45
N GLU A 198 -0.57 6.85 0.57
CA GLU A 198 0.25 7.36 -0.53
C GLU A 198 1.59 6.61 -0.64
N ILE A 199 1.67 5.38 -0.12
CA ILE A 199 2.92 4.60 -0.04
C ILE A 199 3.58 4.36 -1.41
N TYR A 200 2.84 4.45 -2.51
CA TYR A 200 3.34 4.28 -3.87
C TYR A 200 3.50 5.61 -4.63
N GLU A 201 3.38 6.77 -4.00
CA GLU A 201 3.36 8.09 -4.64
C GLU A 201 4.52 8.35 -5.61
N LYS A 202 5.72 7.77 -5.38
CA LYS A 202 6.88 7.92 -6.26
C LYS A 202 6.94 6.87 -7.38
N ILE A 203 6.11 5.84 -7.33
CA ILE A 203 6.08 4.78 -8.34
C ILE A 203 4.89 5.05 -9.26
N ILE A 204 5.08 5.98 -10.19
CA ILE A 204 4.07 6.49 -11.11
C ILE A 204 4.65 6.58 -12.53
N TYR A 205 3.82 6.29 -13.53
CA TYR A 205 4.21 6.19 -14.93
C TYR A 205 3.42 7.18 -15.78
N GLY A 206 4.02 8.32 -16.08
CA GLY A 206 3.41 9.32 -16.97
C GLY A 206 2.16 10.03 -16.42
N ARG A 207 1.94 9.95 -15.11
CA ARG A 207 0.87 10.64 -14.37
C ARG A 207 1.47 11.58 -13.32
N GLU A 208 0.61 12.35 -12.71
CA GLU A 208 0.94 13.21 -11.56
C GLU A 208 0.23 12.68 -10.32
N HIS A 209 0.94 12.69 -9.18
CA HIS A 209 0.36 12.38 -7.88
C HIS A 209 -0.21 13.64 -7.25
N TYR A 210 -1.39 13.51 -6.66
CA TYR A 210 -2.02 14.56 -5.86
C TYR A 210 -2.28 14.02 -4.45
N SER A 211 -1.83 14.74 -3.43
CA SER A 211 -2.20 14.47 -2.05
C SER A 211 -3.51 15.17 -1.73
N ILE A 212 -4.54 14.42 -1.38
CA ILE A 212 -5.87 15.00 -1.07
C ILE A 212 -5.82 16.00 0.10
N GLY A 213 -4.90 15.81 1.04
CA GLY A 213 -4.68 16.73 2.16
C GLY A 213 -4.21 18.13 1.74
N SER A 214 -3.74 18.30 0.49
CA SER A 214 -3.31 19.60 -0.05
C SER A 214 -4.49 20.47 -0.54
N PHE A 215 -5.69 19.92 -0.62
CA PHE A 215 -6.86 20.66 -1.10
C PHE A 215 -7.46 21.53 0.02
N ASP A 216 -8.06 22.64 -0.36
CA ASP A 216 -8.67 23.57 0.58
C ASP A 216 -9.74 22.90 1.42
N GLY A 217 -9.69 23.07 2.74
CA GLY A 217 -10.62 22.49 3.70
C GLY A 217 -10.29 21.06 4.13
N MET A 218 -9.23 20.42 3.58
CA MET A 218 -8.85 19.05 3.91
C MET A 218 -7.81 18.94 5.02
N GLN A 219 -7.13 20.01 5.40
CA GLN A 219 -5.98 20.02 6.32
C GLN A 219 -6.31 19.43 7.71
N ASP A 220 -7.55 19.65 8.19
CA ASP A 220 -7.99 19.23 9.52
C ASP A 220 -8.74 17.88 9.52
N ARG A 221 -8.76 17.16 8.37
CA ARG A 221 -9.52 15.92 8.23
C ARG A 221 -8.82 14.80 7.48
N VAL A 222 -7.56 14.99 7.08
CA VAL A 222 -6.80 13.96 6.36
C VAL A 222 -5.73 13.32 7.23
N ILE A 223 -5.63 12.01 7.15
CA ILE A 223 -4.53 11.20 7.65
C ILE A 223 -3.75 10.74 6.42
N THR A 224 -2.63 11.38 6.13
CA THR A 224 -1.72 10.96 5.06
C THR A 224 -0.78 9.88 5.58
N ILE A 225 -0.84 8.70 4.99
CA ILE A 225 0.05 7.56 5.29
C ILE A 225 1.10 7.47 4.21
N ASN A 226 2.37 7.34 4.63
CA ASN A 226 3.47 7.11 3.70
C ASN A 226 4.62 6.36 4.40
N GLY A 227 5.70 6.10 3.68
CA GLY A 227 6.85 5.40 4.25
C GLY A 227 7.94 5.07 3.23
N PHE A 228 8.88 4.26 3.67
CA PHE A 228 10.12 4.02 2.95
C PHE A 228 10.14 2.68 2.21
N SER A 229 9.16 1.81 2.49
CA SER A 229 9.14 0.43 2.03
C SER A 229 9.19 0.27 0.52
N LYS A 230 8.50 1.16 -0.23
CA LYS A 230 8.34 1.00 -1.68
C LYS A 230 9.30 1.88 -2.46
N SER A 231 9.28 3.17 -2.20
CA SER A 231 10.10 4.16 -2.91
C SER A 231 11.61 3.95 -2.73
N TYR A 232 12.01 3.36 -1.59
CA TYR A 232 13.44 3.17 -1.27
C TYR A 232 13.82 1.69 -1.09
N ALA A 233 12.95 0.75 -1.52
CA ALA A 233 13.18 -0.70 -1.36
C ALA A 233 13.56 -1.09 0.10
N MET A 234 12.83 -0.53 1.08
CA MET A 234 13.11 -0.69 2.51
C MET A 234 12.01 -1.49 3.22
N THR A 235 11.48 -2.54 2.59
CA THR A 235 10.36 -3.32 3.17
C THR A 235 10.73 -3.96 4.50
N GLY A 236 11.91 -4.57 4.60
CA GLY A 236 12.44 -5.22 5.80
C GLY A 236 12.87 -4.26 6.92
N TRP A 237 13.07 -2.98 6.62
CA TRP A 237 13.50 -1.97 7.60
C TRP A 237 12.38 -1.53 8.54
N ARG A 238 11.12 -1.72 8.14
CA ARG A 238 9.94 -1.36 8.94
C ARG A 238 9.92 0.11 9.34
N LEU A 239 9.94 1.02 8.36
CA LEU A 239 9.86 2.46 8.58
C LEU A 239 8.74 3.08 7.74
N GLY A 240 7.88 3.85 8.40
CA GLY A 240 6.79 4.60 7.80
C GLY A 240 6.34 5.71 8.72
N TYR A 241 5.31 6.43 8.32
CA TYR A 241 4.75 7.52 9.11
C TYR A 241 3.30 7.81 8.73
N MET A 242 2.61 8.51 9.64
CA MET A 242 1.39 9.26 9.33
C MET A 242 1.66 10.75 9.55
N ALA A 243 0.98 11.58 8.76
CA ALA A 243 0.81 13.00 9.02
C ALA A 243 -0.71 13.26 9.14
N ALA A 244 -1.16 13.84 10.26
CA ALA A 244 -2.57 13.95 10.58
C ALA A 244 -2.84 15.13 11.54
N PRO A 245 -4.11 15.52 11.76
CA PRO A 245 -4.50 16.45 12.80
C PRO A 245 -3.92 16.06 14.17
N PRO A 246 -3.54 17.04 15.02
CA PRO A 246 -2.80 16.79 16.26
C PRO A 246 -3.52 15.88 17.27
N ASP A 247 -4.85 15.85 17.28
CA ASP A 247 -5.65 14.99 18.15
C ASP A 247 -5.58 13.52 17.70
N ILE A 248 -5.63 13.24 16.41
CA ILE A 248 -5.46 11.91 15.83
C ILE A 248 -4.03 11.40 16.10
N VAL A 249 -3.02 12.25 15.87
CA VAL A 249 -1.62 11.90 16.19
C VAL A 249 -1.46 11.55 17.67
N ARG A 250 -2.05 12.35 18.57
CA ARG A 250 -2.01 12.05 20.02
C ARG A 250 -2.70 10.74 20.37
N ALA A 251 -3.83 10.42 19.74
CA ALA A 251 -4.55 9.15 19.95
C ALA A 251 -3.72 7.96 19.45
N ALA A 252 -3.19 8.03 18.23
CA ALA A 252 -2.34 7.00 17.65
C ALA A 252 -1.03 6.79 18.45
N LEU A 253 -0.43 7.89 18.96
CA LEU A 253 0.76 7.83 19.80
C LEU A 253 0.51 7.09 21.11
N LYS A 254 -0.68 7.19 21.72
CA LYS A 254 -1.04 6.39 22.90
C LYS A 254 -0.97 4.90 22.58
N LEU A 255 -1.56 4.48 21.45
CA LEU A 255 -1.51 3.09 21.00
C LEU A 255 -0.07 2.64 20.73
N GLN A 256 0.73 3.48 20.06
CA GLN A 256 2.14 3.17 19.77
C GLN A 256 2.96 2.97 21.03
N SER A 257 2.80 3.85 22.01
CA SER A 257 3.57 3.80 23.27
C SER A 257 3.31 2.53 24.08
N HIS A 258 2.13 1.90 23.93
CA HIS A 258 1.75 0.66 24.64
C HIS A 258 1.84 -0.61 23.76
N SER A 259 2.26 -0.50 22.52
CA SER A 259 2.41 -1.64 21.60
C SER A 259 3.84 -1.88 21.16
N VAL A 260 4.39 -0.99 20.34
CA VAL A 260 5.71 -1.13 19.69
C VAL A 260 6.74 -0.11 20.17
N SER A 261 6.37 0.82 21.02
CA SER A 261 7.16 1.95 21.53
C SER A 261 7.56 2.93 20.43
N HIS A 262 8.45 2.56 19.51
CA HIS A 262 8.91 3.39 18.40
C HIS A 262 9.53 2.52 17.29
N ALA A 263 9.74 3.08 16.10
CA ALA A 263 10.56 2.48 15.05
C ALA A 263 12.03 2.38 15.50
N ALA A 264 12.77 1.38 15.01
CA ALA A 264 14.16 1.17 15.41
C ALA A 264 15.01 2.44 15.22
N SER A 265 15.82 2.79 16.22
CA SER A 265 16.56 4.06 16.27
C SER A 265 17.46 4.30 15.08
N PHE A 266 18.36 3.36 14.78
CA PHE A 266 19.29 3.47 13.64
C PHE A 266 18.57 3.49 12.27
N VAL A 267 17.38 2.86 12.16
CA VAL A 267 16.55 2.90 10.97
C VAL A 267 15.96 4.29 10.73
N GLN A 268 15.60 5.01 11.79
CA GLN A 268 15.12 6.38 11.69
C GLN A 268 16.19 7.32 11.12
N HIS A 269 17.45 7.16 11.51
CA HIS A 269 18.57 7.93 10.95
C HIS A 269 18.80 7.61 9.46
N ALA A 270 18.66 6.34 9.07
CA ALA A 270 18.69 5.96 7.66
C ALA A 270 17.53 6.59 6.86
N GLY A 271 16.35 6.71 7.47
CA GLY A 271 15.20 7.42 6.91
C GLY A 271 15.47 8.90 6.62
N VAL A 272 16.20 9.59 7.51
CA VAL A 272 16.65 10.96 7.26
C VAL A 272 17.52 11.03 6.00
N THR A 273 18.44 10.07 5.86
CA THR A 273 19.34 9.99 4.70
C THR A 273 18.56 9.72 3.42
N ALA A 274 17.58 8.80 3.46
CA ALA A 274 16.74 8.47 2.31
C ALA A 274 15.96 9.69 1.78
N LEU A 275 15.45 10.54 2.67
CA LEU A 275 14.69 11.73 2.28
C LEU A 275 15.56 12.90 1.78
N ARG A 276 16.81 13.02 2.27
CA ARG A 276 17.66 14.17 2.00
C ARG A 276 18.66 13.97 0.86
N PHE A 277 19.01 12.73 0.56
CA PHE A 277 20.12 12.41 -0.35
C PHE A 277 19.68 11.42 -1.42
N ASP A 278 18.68 11.82 -2.24
CA ASP A 278 18.34 11.03 -3.42
C ASP A 278 19.41 11.22 -4.51
N HIS A 279 19.99 10.10 -4.94
CA HIS A 279 21.00 10.03 -5.99
C HIS A 279 20.43 9.44 -7.30
N GLY A 280 19.12 9.60 -7.54
CA GLY A 280 18.45 9.07 -8.73
C GLY A 280 18.17 7.55 -8.66
N SER A 281 18.31 6.94 -7.47
CA SER A 281 18.04 5.51 -7.27
C SER A 281 16.55 5.20 -7.41
N VAL A 282 15.69 6.07 -6.92
CA VAL A 282 14.22 5.97 -7.03
C VAL A 282 13.81 6.04 -8.50
N ASP A 283 14.29 7.06 -9.24
CA ASP A 283 13.96 7.23 -10.66
C ASP A 283 14.41 6.03 -11.51
N SER A 284 15.60 5.49 -11.22
CA SER A 284 16.12 4.30 -11.91
C SER A 284 15.25 3.06 -11.67
N MET A 285 14.81 2.86 -10.44
CA MET A 285 13.91 1.77 -10.06
C MET A 285 12.52 1.94 -10.73
N VAL A 286 11.98 3.15 -10.74
CA VAL A 286 10.68 3.46 -11.38
C VAL A 286 10.73 3.22 -12.88
N ALA A 287 11.80 3.66 -13.55
CA ALA A 287 11.98 3.42 -14.98
C ALA A 287 12.06 1.91 -15.32
N GLU A 288 12.70 1.11 -14.45
CA GLU A 288 12.73 -0.34 -14.62
C GLU A 288 11.34 -0.96 -14.38
N PHE A 289 10.60 -0.53 -13.36
CA PHE A 289 9.23 -0.99 -13.16
C PHE A 289 8.31 -0.63 -14.32
N GLU A 290 8.46 0.57 -14.90
CA GLU A 290 7.71 0.95 -16.10
C GLU A 290 7.99 0.01 -17.28
N ALA A 291 9.25 -0.31 -17.54
CA ALA A 291 9.62 -1.26 -18.60
C ALA A 291 9.05 -2.66 -18.34
N ARG A 292 9.09 -3.15 -17.10
CA ARG A 292 8.54 -4.46 -16.72
C ARG A 292 7.01 -4.49 -16.82
N ARG A 293 6.33 -3.40 -16.43
CA ARG A 293 4.90 -3.22 -16.64
C ARG A 293 4.54 -3.39 -18.11
N ASP A 294 5.25 -2.71 -18.99
CA ASP A 294 4.96 -2.72 -20.42
C ASP A 294 5.17 -4.12 -21.01
N ILE A 295 6.24 -4.83 -20.65
CA ILE A 295 6.47 -6.23 -21.03
C ILE A 295 5.29 -7.11 -20.59
N LEU A 296 4.86 -7.00 -19.31
CA LEU A 296 3.78 -7.83 -18.79
C LEU A 296 2.45 -7.53 -19.46
N VAL A 297 2.08 -6.25 -19.58
CA VAL A 297 0.80 -5.80 -20.18
C VAL A 297 0.72 -6.20 -21.65
N ASP A 298 1.78 -5.94 -22.43
CA ASP A 298 1.80 -6.28 -23.87
C ASP A 298 1.77 -7.80 -24.04
N GLY A 299 2.50 -8.54 -23.19
CA GLY A 299 2.46 -10.00 -23.17
C GLY A 299 1.06 -10.53 -22.90
N MET A 300 0.39 -10.06 -21.85
CA MET A 300 -0.98 -10.48 -21.51
C MET A 300 -1.99 -10.16 -22.63
N LYS A 301 -1.90 -8.96 -23.22
CA LYS A 301 -2.75 -8.59 -24.39
C LYS A 301 -2.50 -9.51 -25.58
N SER A 302 -1.25 -9.89 -25.85
CA SER A 302 -0.91 -10.81 -26.95
C SER A 302 -1.47 -12.23 -26.73
N LEU A 303 -1.71 -12.60 -25.48
CA LEU A 303 -2.36 -13.86 -25.08
C LEU A 303 -3.90 -13.77 -25.09
N GLY A 304 -4.48 -12.62 -25.41
CA GLY A 304 -5.90 -12.41 -25.50
C GLY A 304 -6.59 -11.91 -24.24
N PHE A 305 -5.83 -11.63 -23.16
CA PHE A 305 -6.41 -11.07 -21.95
C PHE A 305 -6.76 -9.59 -22.11
N ASN A 306 -7.93 -9.21 -21.60
CA ASN A 306 -8.27 -7.81 -21.43
C ASN A 306 -7.66 -7.30 -20.12
N CYS A 307 -6.82 -6.27 -20.20
CA CYS A 307 -6.22 -5.68 -19.00
C CYS A 307 -6.04 -4.18 -19.13
N THR A 308 -6.43 -3.46 -18.08
CA THR A 308 -6.16 -2.03 -17.91
C THR A 308 -4.68 -1.86 -17.56
N LYS A 309 -3.99 -0.97 -18.30
CA LYS A 309 -2.58 -0.69 -18.05
C LYS A 309 -2.44 0.12 -16.76
N PRO A 310 -1.69 -0.36 -15.76
CA PRO A 310 -1.51 0.38 -14.51
C PRO A 310 -0.70 1.67 -14.74
N ASP A 311 -1.11 2.75 -14.07
CA ASP A 311 -0.42 4.05 -14.11
C ASP A 311 0.52 4.25 -12.91
N GLY A 312 0.54 3.30 -11.95
CA GLY A 312 1.42 3.37 -10.79
C GLY A 312 1.55 2.04 -10.04
N ALA A 313 2.26 2.06 -8.91
CA ALA A 313 2.67 0.89 -8.13
C ALA A 313 3.43 -0.13 -9.01
N PHE A 314 3.39 -1.42 -8.69
CA PHE A 314 4.03 -2.48 -9.47
C PHE A 314 3.14 -3.73 -9.55
N TYR A 315 1.83 -3.50 -9.79
CA TYR A 315 0.81 -4.54 -9.89
C TYR A 315 0.01 -4.40 -11.18
N LEU A 316 -0.32 -5.55 -11.76
CA LEU A 316 -1.37 -5.70 -12.76
C LEU A 316 -2.54 -6.45 -12.11
N PHE A 317 -3.74 -5.87 -12.16
CA PHE A 317 -4.96 -6.50 -11.71
C PHE A 317 -5.72 -6.97 -12.96
N LEU A 318 -5.61 -8.28 -13.22
CA LEU A 318 -6.00 -8.90 -14.48
C LEU A 318 -7.38 -9.57 -14.33
N ASP A 319 -8.30 -9.23 -15.24
CA ASP A 319 -9.57 -9.93 -15.36
C ASP A 319 -9.36 -11.33 -15.95
N VAL A 320 -9.82 -12.35 -15.23
CA VAL A 320 -9.76 -13.77 -15.59
C VAL A 320 -11.10 -14.48 -15.40
N ALA A 321 -12.20 -13.71 -15.37
CA ALA A 321 -13.55 -14.24 -15.15
C ALA A 321 -13.92 -15.31 -16.20
N ASP A 322 -13.57 -15.10 -17.46
CA ASP A 322 -13.82 -16.03 -18.58
C ASP A 322 -12.96 -17.32 -18.50
N TYR A 323 -11.95 -17.34 -17.61
CA TYR A 323 -11.01 -18.47 -17.45
C TYR A 323 -11.28 -19.30 -16.19
N GLY A 324 -12.40 -19.05 -15.51
CA GLY A 324 -12.81 -19.77 -14.28
C GLY A 324 -12.79 -18.91 -13.03
N GLY A 325 -12.37 -17.64 -13.14
CA GLY A 325 -12.29 -16.70 -12.01
C GLY A 325 -10.94 -16.73 -11.29
N GLY A 326 -10.77 -15.76 -10.38
CA GLY A 326 -9.48 -15.47 -9.78
C GLY A 326 -8.92 -16.59 -8.91
N ASP A 327 -9.74 -17.25 -8.11
CA ASP A 327 -9.30 -18.31 -7.21
C ASP A 327 -8.85 -19.55 -7.99
N ASP A 328 -9.64 -20.01 -8.96
CA ASP A 328 -9.32 -21.18 -9.81
C ASP A 328 -8.05 -20.93 -10.64
N VAL A 329 -7.94 -19.74 -11.26
CA VAL A 329 -6.77 -19.37 -12.06
C VAL A 329 -5.52 -19.28 -11.20
N ALA A 330 -5.59 -18.67 -10.03
CA ALA A 330 -4.45 -18.58 -9.10
C ALA A 330 -4.00 -19.97 -8.62
N GLU A 331 -4.94 -20.87 -8.34
CA GLU A 331 -4.64 -22.25 -7.95
C GLU A 331 -3.98 -23.05 -9.08
N ARG A 332 -4.52 -22.97 -10.32
CA ARG A 332 -3.95 -23.61 -11.51
C ARG A 332 -2.55 -23.12 -11.81
N LEU A 333 -2.35 -21.79 -11.83
CA LEU A 333 -1.04 -21.19 -12.05
C LEU A 333 0.00 -21.66 -11.02
N LEU A 334 -0.40 -21.77 -9.74
CA LEU A 334 0.51 -22.23 -8.71
C LEU A 334 0.85 -23.73 -8.84
N LYS A 335 -0.14 -24.56 -9.12
CA LYS A 335 0.03 -26.04 -9.15
C LYS A 335 0.63 -26.57 -10.45
N GLU A 336 0.25 -25.98 -11.59
CA GLU A 336 0.59 -26.50 -12.92
C GLU A 336 1.75 -25.72 -13.56
N ALA A 337 1.79 -24.38 -13.35
CA ALA A 337 2.81 -23.51 -13.92
C ALA A 337 3.90 -23.07 -12.92
N TYR A 338 3.74 -23.38 -11.64
CA TYR A 338 4.61 -22.87 -10.56
C TYR A 338 4.74 -21.35 -10.55
N ILE A 339 3.62 -20.66 -10.78
CA ILE A 339 3.53 -19.19 -10.69
C ILE A 339 2.61 -18.85 -9.52
N ALA A 340 3.14 -18.12 -8.55
CA ALA A 340 2.34 -17.61 -7.42
C ALA A 340 1.81 -16.22 -7.74
N VAL A 341 0.49 -16.06 -7.83
CA VAL A 341 -0.24 -14.79 -7.96
C VAL A 341 -1.24 -14.67 -6.80
N THR A 342 -1.84 -13.49 -6.60
CA THR A 342 -2.86 -13.34 -5.54
C THR A 342 -4.24 -13.32 -6.17
N PRO A 343 -5.20 -14.16 -5.72
CA PRO A 343 -6.57 -14.13 -6.21
C PRO A 343 -7.25 -12.80 -5.84
N GLY A 344 -8.14 -12.34 -6.72
CA GLY A 344 -8.85 -11.08 -6.55
C GLY A 344 -9.83 -11.08 -5.37
N SER A 345 -10.39 -12.23 -5.01
CA SER A 345 -11.26 -12.41 -3.84
C SER A 345 -10.66 -11.87 -2.54
N ALA A 346 -9.32 -11.79 -2.46
CA ALA A 346 -8.60 -11.21 -1.33
C ALA A 346 -8.72 -9.67 -1.23
N PHE A 347 -9.14 -8.99 -2.30
CA PHE A 347 -9.11 -7.52 -2.39
C PHE A 347 -10.50 -6.86 -2.34
N GLY A 348 -11.56 -7.63 -2.22
CA GLY A 348 -12.91 -7.12 -2.09
C GLY A 348 -13.96 -8.07 -2.69
N PRO A 349 -15.24 -7.88 -2.33
CA PRO A 349 -16.33 -8.78 -2.73
C PRO A 349 -16.63 -8.77 -4.24
N GLY A 350 -16.37 -7.66 -4.94
CA GLY A 350 -16.56 -7.54 -6.39
C GLY A 350 -15.38 -8.02 -7.22
N SER A 351 -14.29 -8.44 -6.58
CA SER A 351 -13.00 -8.69 -7.23
C SER A 351 -12.69 -10.16 -7.51
N SER A 352 -13.64 -11.09 -7.28
CA SER A 352 -13.43 -12.56 -7.43
C SER A 352 -13.09 -13.01 -8.85
N GLY A 353 -13.44 -12.23 -9.88
CA GLY A 353 -13.07 -12.48 -11.27
C GLY A 353 -11.62 -12.13 -11.62
N PHE A 354 -10.83 -11.59 -10.72
CA PHE A 354 -9.51 -11.04 -11.00
C PHE A 354 -8.38 -11.84 -10.33
N ILE A 355 -7.15 -11.61 -10.81
CA ILE A 355 -5.90 -11.96 -10.11
C ILE A 355 -4.99 -10.73 -10.05
N ARG A 356 -4.24 -10.58 -8.95
CA ARG A 356 -3.17 -9.58 -8.89
C ARG A 356 -1.83 -10.23 -9.21
N ILE A 357 -1.13 -9.66 -10.19
CA ILE A 357 0.22 -10.05 -10.62
C ILE A 357 1.19 -8.92 -10.25
N SER A 358 2.17 -9.19 -9.41
CA SER A 358 3.27 -8.26 -9.14
C SER A 358 4.34 -8.39 -10.22
N TYR A 359 4.76 -7.28 -10.83
CA TYR A 359 5.90 -7.26 -11.74
C TYR A 359 7.21 -6.82 -11.07
N ALA A 360 7.28 -6.90 -9.75
CA ALA A 360 8.52 -6.83 -8.99
C ALA A 360 9.29 -8.15 -9.10
N ALA A 361 9.73 -8.45 -10.32
CA ALA A 361 10.53 -9.61 -10.71
C ALA A 361 11.40 -9.25 -11.91
N SER A 362 12.51 -9.96 -12.16
CA SER A 362 13.36 -9.66 -13.30
C SER A 362 12.62 -9.83 -14.63
N ARG A 363 13.08 -9.12 -15.68
CA ARG A 363 12.46 -9.20 -17.02
C ARG A 363 12.44 -10.64 -17.54
N GLU A 364 13.49 -11.41 -17.28
CA GLU A 364 13.59 -12.83 -17.66
C GLU A 364 12.50 -13.66 -16.98
N ARG A 365 12.25 -13.41 -15.69
CA ARG A 365 11.19 -14.12 -14.95
C ARG A 365 9.80 -13.71 -15.44
N ILE A 366 9.59 -12.47 -15.87
CA ILE A 366 8.32 -12.03 -16.47
C ILE A 366 8.09 -12.72 -17.82
N TYR A 367 9.10 -12.83 -18.69
CA TYR A 367 8.97 -13.57 -19.96
C TYR A 367 8.72 -15.07 -19.74
N ASP A 368 9.38 -15.67 -18.75
CA ASP A 368 9.13 -17.07 -18.37
C ASP A 368 7.69 -17.25 -17.85
N ALA A 369 7.21 -16.34 -16.98
CA ALA A 369 5.85 -16.36 -16.51
C ALA A 369 4.82 -16.24 -17.65
N LEU A 370 5.01 -15.33 -18.60
CA LEU A 370 4.13 -15.19 -19.78
C LEU A 370 4.09 -16.49 -20.60
N THR A 371 5.21 -17.16 -20.77
CA THR A 371 5.27 -18.45 -21.47
C THR A 371 4.48 -19.53 -20.73
N ARG A 372 4.66 -19.67 -19.43
CA ARG A 372 3.95 -20.65 -18.60
C ARG A 372 2.45 -20.34 -18.50
N ILE A 373 2.06 -19.07 -18.43
CA ILE A 373 0.63 -18.64 -18.43
C ILE A 373 -0.03 -19.06 -19.74
N ARG A 374 0.61 -18.79 -20.90
CA ARG A 374 0.10 -19.23 -22.19
C ARG A 374 -0.17 -20.74 -22.22
N ASP A 375 0.76 -21.54 -21.75
CA ASP A 375 0.71 -23.00 -21.83
C ASP A 375 -0.28 -23.61 -20.81
N THR A 376 -0.75 -22.81 -19.83
CA THR A 376 -1.62 -23.28 -18.76
C THR A 376 -3.07 -22.79 -18.89
N ILE A 377 -3.30 -21.53 -19.23
CA ILE A 377 -4.64 -20.90 -19.18
C ILE A 377 -5.07 -20.15 -20.43
N ALA A 378 -4.17 -19.79 -21.36
CA ALA A 378 -4.49 -19.03 -22.58
C ALA A 378 -4.90 -19.90 -23.77
#